data_38a99c27f91b0889647af0b4d76e9bfa
#
_entry.id   38a99c27f91b0889647af0b4d76e9bfa
#
_cell.length_a   1.000
_cell.length_b   1.000
_cell.length_c   1.000
_cell.angle_alpha   90.00
_cell.angle_beta   90.00
_cell.angle_gamma   90.00
#
_symmetry.space_group_name_H-M   'P 1'
#
loop_
_entity.id
_entity.type
_entity.pdbx_description
1 polymer ?
#
loop_
_entity_poly.entity_id
_entity_poly.type
_entity_poly.pdbx_seq_one_letter_code
_entity_poly.pdbx_strand_id
1 'polypeptide(L)'
;MAYRSASKLTFTPAWTDMTPDQQLAEQVAAMEIVAKFGGENEGQWWLWTDQALLSITKYPDEASGMKALMAIVARGAFELQGQTALTLEEIAELQAGI
;
A
#
# COMPACT_ATOMS: atom_id res chain seq x y z
N MET A 1 -10.83 -2.31 -15.00
CA MET A 1 -10.96 -3.26 -13.88
C MET A 1 -10.26 -2.69 -12.65
N ALA A 2 -10.93 -2.69 -11.54
CA ALA A 2 -10.31 -2.21 -10.30
C ALA A 2 -9.18 -3.13 -9.86
N TYR A 3 -8.17 -2.54 -9.26
CA TYR A 3 -6.99 -3.23 -8.79
C TYR A 3 -6.92 -3.10 -7.27
N ARG A 4 -6.84 -4.23 -6.57
CA ARG A 4 -6.65 -4.23 -5.12
C ARG A 4 -5.22 -4.64 -4.80
N SER A 5 -4.52 -3.78 -4.08
CA SER A 5 -3.15 -4.02 -3.63
C SER A 5 -3.14 -4.39 -2.15
N ALA A 6 -2.44 -5.45 -1.82
CA ALA A 6 -2.05 -5.77 -0.46
C ALA A 6 -0.59 -5.37 -0.29
N SER A 7 -0.34 -4.29 0.41
CA SER A 7 0.99 -3.73 0.59
C SER A 7 1.47 -3.97 2.01
N LYS A 8 2.66 -4.55 2.12
CA LYS A 8 3.36 -4.73 3.39
C LYS A 8 4.39 -3.62 3.50
N LEU A 9 4.22 -2.76 4.49
CA LEU A 9 5.02 -1.55 4.68
C LEU A 9 5.93 -1.73 5.88
N THR A 10 7.24 -1.54 5.68
CA THR A 10 8.23 -1.50 6.75
C THR A 10 8.90 -0.13 6.78
N PHE A 11 9.50 0.19 7.91
CA PHE A 11 10.12 1.50 8.13
C PHE A 11 11.61 1.45 7.80
N THR A 12 12.09 2.52 7.16
CA THR A 12 13.52 2.67 6.85
C THR A 12 14.27 3.29 8.02
N PRO A 13 15.63 3.26 8.02
CA PRO A 13 16.42 4.02 8.99
C PRO A 13 16.09 5.51 8.98
N ALA A 14 15.76 6.09 7.83
CA ALA A 14 15.35 7.49 7.73
C ALA A 14 14.11 7.77 8.56
N TRP A 15 13.12 6.88 8.57
CA TRP A 15 11.94 6.99 9.42
C TRP A 15 12.32 6.96 10.89
N THR A 16 13.20 6.04 11.28
CA THR A 16 13.63 5.90 12.68
C THR A 16 14.31 7.15 13.21
N ASP A 17 15.02 7.88 12.34
CA ASP A 17 15.72 9.11 12.70
C ASP A 17 14.81 10.33 12.75
N MET A 18 13.55 10.20 12.32
CA MET A 18 12.57 11.29 12.32
C MET A 18 12.00 11.54 13.72
N THR A 19 11.61 12.80 13.97
CA THR A 19 10.79 13.13 15.13
C THR A 19 9.37 12.58 14.97
N PRO A 20 8.59 12.43 16.06
CA PRO A 20 7.19 12.01 15.93
C PRO A 20 6.36 12.88 14.98
N ASP A 21 6.58 14.19 14.97
CA ASP A 21 5.88 15.11 14.06
C ASP A 21 6.26 14.85 12.60
N GLN A 22 7.53 14.58 12.33
CA GLN A 22 8.00 14.24 10.98
C GLN A 22 7.42 12.90 10.53
N GLN A 23 7.36 11.92 11.43
CA GLN A 23 6.77 10.61 11.14
C GLN A 23 5.29 10.73 10.79
N LEU A 24 4.55 11.54 11.53
CA LEU A 24 3.15 11.82 11.24
C LEU A 24 2.99 12.49 9.88
N ALA A 25 3.84 13.46 9.56
CA ALA A 25 3.80 14.15 8.27
C ALA A 25 4.04 13.19 7.11
N GLU A 26 4.94 12.21 7.26
CA GLU A 26 5.19 11.19 6.24
C GLU A 26 4.01 10.25 6.06
N GLN A 27 3.32 9.90 7.14
CA GLN A 27 2.09 9.09 7.05
C GLN A 27 0.99 9.85 6.30
N VAL A 28 0.80 11.13 6.62
CA VAL A 28 -0.19 11.97 5.92
C VAL A 28 0.17 12.10 4.44
N ALA A 29 1.45 12.32 4.12
CA ALA A 29 1.91 12.41 2.73
C ALA A 29 1.64 11.12 1.96
N ALA A 30 1.85 9.95 2.56
CA ALA A 30 1.55 8.67 1.93
C ALA A 30 0.05 8.51 1.65
N MET A 31 -0.80 8.91 2.59
CA MET A 31 -2.27 8.87 2.41
C MET A 31 -2.72 9.80 1.29
N GLU A 32 -2.13 10.99 1.20
CA GLU A 32 -2.42 11.94 0.11
C GLU A 32 -2.01 11.41 -1.25
N ILE A 33 -0.87 10.71 -1.33
CA ILE A 33 -0.42 10.05 -2.57
C ILE A 33 -1.41 8.97 -2.99
N VAL A 34 -1.86 8.13 -2.06
CA VAL A 34 -2.87 7.11 -2.33
C VAL A 34 -4.13 7.74 -2.90
N ALA A 35 -4.63 8.80 -2.26
CA ALA A 35 -5.83 9.51 -2.71
C ALA A 35 -5.64 10.16 -4.09
N LYS A 36 -4.46 10.73 -4.34
CA LYS A 36 -4.13 11.35 -5.64
C LYS A 36 -4.28 10.38 -6.80
N PHE A 37 -3.92 9.12 -6.61
CA PHE A 37 -4.02 8.10 -7.64
C PHE A 37 -5.33 7.31 -7.59
N GLY A 38 -6.33 7.83 -6.89
CA GLY A 38 -7.66 7.25 -6.83
C GLY A 38 -7.79 6.04 -5.90
N GLY A 39 -6.85 5.86 -4.99
CA GLY A 39 -6.85 4.76 -4.05
C GLY A 39 -7.85 4.96 -2.91
N GLU A 40 -8.52 3.88 -2.55
CA GLU A 40 -9.40 3.80 -1.38
C GLU A 40 -8.83 2.76 -0.44
N ASN A 41 -8.38 3.19 0.74
CA ASN A 41 -7.86 2.26 1.74
C ASN A 41 -9.02 1.50 2.38
N GLU A 42 -8.99 0.17 2.28
CA GLU A 42 -10.03 -0.71 2.81
C GLU A 42 -9.72 -1.21 4.22
N GLY A 43 -8.49 -1.06 4.66
CA GLY A 43 -8.09 -1.44 6.00
C GLY A 43 -6.58 -1.45 6.17
N GLN A 44 -6.15 -1.34 7.42
CA GLN A 44 -4.76 -1.43 7.82
C GLN A 44 -4.64 -2.28 9.07
N TRP A 45 -3.62 -3.14 9.12
CA TRP A 45 -3.35 -4.03 10.24
C TRP A 45 -1.88 -4.03 10.57
N TRP A 46 -1.53 -3.96 11.83
CA TRP A 46 -0.17 -4.16 12.28
C TRP A 46 0.12 -5.65 12.38
N LEU A 47 1.14 -6.09 11.68
CA LEU A 47 1.61 -7.48 11.70
C LEU A 47 2.70 -7.60 12.76
N TRP A 48 2.32 -8.09 13.91
CA TRP A 48 3.19 -8.09 15.09
C TRP A 48 4.53 -8.81 14.87
N THR A 49 4.48 -10.01 14.32
CA THR A 49 5.69 -10.82 14.08
C THR A 49 6.60 -10.19 13.04
N ASP A 50 6.01 -9.65 11.99
CA ASP A 50 6.77 -9.08 10.88
C ASP A 50 7.23 -7.64 11.13
N GLN A 51 6.73 -7.01 12.19
CA GLN A 51 6.99 -5.60 12.47
C GLN A 51 6.69 -4.72 11.25
N ALA A 52 5.56 -4.96 10.63
CA ALA A 52 5.13 -4.33 9.38
C ALA A 52 3.67 -3.96 9.43
N LEU A 53 3.30 -2.94 8.64
CA LEU A 53 1.90 -2.57 8.44
C LEU A 53 1.39 -3.23 7.17
N LEU A 54 0.29 -3.97 7.27
CA LEU A 54 -0.44 -4.48 6.11
C LEU A 54 -1.53 -3.49 5.74
N SER A 55 -1.53 -3.02 4.50
CA SER A 55 -2.52 -2.08 3.98
C SER A 55 -3.19 -2.67 2.75
N ILE A 56 -4.50 -2.68 2.75
CA ILE A 56 -5.30 -3.12 1.60
C ILE A 56 -5.92 -1.88 0.98
N THR A 57 -5.61 -1.64 -0.29
CA THR A 57 -6.05 -0.45 -1.01
C THR A 57 -6.58 -0.82 -2.38
N LYS A 58 -7.72 -0.24 -2.74
CA LYS A 58 -8.34 -0.43 -4.05
C LYS A 58 -8.04 0.77 -4.92
N TYR A 59 -7.54 0.52 -6.12
CA TYR A 59 -7.24 1.55 -7.12
C TYR A 59 -8.11 1.35 -8.37
N PRO A 60 -8.30 2.40 -9.20
CA PRO A 60 -9.03 2.27 -10.45
C PRO A 60 -8.43 1.23 -11.40
N ASP A 61 -7.09 1.14 -11.42
CA ASP A 61 -6.33 0.20 -12.24
C ASP A 61 -4.98 -0.11 -11.62
N GLU A 62 -4.28 -1.08 -12.18
CA GLU A 62 -2.96 -1.49 -11.72
C GLU A 62 -1.93 -0.35 -11.85
N ALA A 63 -1.95 0.36 -12.97
CA ALA A 63 -0.99 1.44 -13.22
C ALA A 63 -1.08 2.54 -12.15
N SER A 64 -2.28 2.91 -11.73
CA SER A 64 -2.50 3.88 -10.65
C SER A 64 -1.92 3.38 -9.33
N GLY A 65 -2.15 2.12 -8.99
CA GLY A 65 -1.58 1.50 -7.80
C GLY A 65 -0.06 1.47 -7.81
N MET A 66 0.53 1.10 -8.94
CA MET A 66 1.98 1.07 -9.11
C MET A 66 2.60 2.47 -8.97
N LYS A 67 1.98 3.48 -9.56
CA LYS A 67 2.44 4.88 -9.43
C LYS A 67 2.39 5.35 -7.98
N ALA A 68 1.33 5.02 -7.26
CA ALA A 68 1.19 5.38 -5.85
C ALA A 68 2.30 4.75 -5.01
N LEU A 69 2.56 3.45 -5.18
CA LEU A 69 3.60 2.74 -4.45
C LEU A 69 4.98 3.30 -4.75
N MET A 70 5.28 3.57 -6.02
CA MET A 70 6.56 4.16 -6.42
C MET A 70 6.76 5.55 -5.82
N ALA A 71 5.73 6.37 -5.79
CA ALA A 71 5.79 7.72 -5.23
C ALA A 71 6.01 7.68 -3.71
N ILE A 72 5.40 6.74 -3.01
CA ILE A 72 5.58 6.58 -1.56
C ILE A 72 7.02 6.13 -1.26
N VAL A 73 7.51 5.12 -1.97
CA VAL A 73 8.89 4.61 -1.77
C VAL A 73 9.92 5.69 -2.07
N ALA A 74 9.68 6.52 -3.08
CA ALA A 74 10.60 7.60 -3.46
C ALA A 74 10.82 8.64 -2.34
N ARG A 75 9.91 8.74 -1.38
CA ARG A 75 10.07 9.65 -0.23
C ARG A 75 11.08 9.13 0.81
N GLY A 76 11.41 7.85 0.78
CA GLY A 76 12.48 7.27 1.59
C GLY A 76 12.10 6.87 3.01
N ALA A 77 10.88 7.13 3.47
CA ALA A 77 10.45 6.79 4.83
C ALA A 77 10.01 5.32 4.97
N PHE A 78 9.57 4.70 3.88
CA PHE A 78 8.98 3.37 3.88
C PHE A 78 9.57 2.49 2.79
N GLU A 79 9.65 1.19 3.09
CA GLU A 79 9.83 0.13 2.10
C GLU A 79 8.49 -0.57 1.94
N LEU A 80 8.12 -0.86 0.69
CA LEU A 80 6.84 -1.48 0.38
C LEU A 80 7.04 -2.75 -0.44
N GLN A 81 6.32 -3.80 -0.04
CA GLN A 81 6.13 -5.00 -0.83
C GLN A 81 4.65 -5.07 -1.18
N GLY A 82 4.32 -4.74 -2.42
CA GLY A 82 2.94 -4.78 -2.90
C GLY A 82 2.67 -6.03 -3.71
N GLN A 83 1.48 -6.56 -3.57
CA GLN A 83 1.00 -7.68 -4.39
C GLN A 83 -0.48 -7.51 -4.67
N THR A 84 -0.93 -8.12 -5.75
CA THR A 84 -2.34 -8.11 -6.11
C THR A 84 -3.13 -8.97 -5.14
N ALA A 85 -4.19 -8.42 -4.58
CA ALA A 85 -5.12 -9.16 -3.73
C ALA A 85 -6.37 -9.50 -4.53
N LEU A 86 -6.71 -10.77 -4.58
CA LEU A 86 -7.89 -11.27 -5.28
C LEU A 86 -8.90 -11.82 -4.28
N THR A 87 -10.18 -11.56 -4.53
CA THR A 87 -11.26 -12.22 -3.80
C THR A 87 -11.37 -13.68 -4.25
N LEU A 88 -12.03 -14.50 -3.46
CA LEU A 88 -12.32 -15.89 -3.86
C LEU A 88 -13.16 -15.94 -5.12
N GLU A 89 -14.06 -14.98 -5.31
CA GLU A 89 -14.88 -14.87 -6.51
C GLU A 89 -14.03 -14.58 -7.74
N GLU A 90 -13.09 -13.64 -7.63
CA GLU A 90 -12.15 -13.32 -8.72
C GLU A 90 -11.29 -14.51 -9.09
N ILE A 91 -10.81 -15.28 -8.09
CA ILE A 91 -10.06 -16.51 -8.35
C ILE A 91 -10.92 -17.53 -9.10
N ALA A 92 -12.17 -17.70 -8.69
CA ALA A 92 -13.09 -18.62 -9.36
C ALA A 92 -13.33 -18.23 -10.82
N GLU A 93 -13.47 -16.92 -11.10
CA GLU A 93 -13.61 -16.42 -12.47
C GLU A 93 -12.38 -16.72 -13.32
N LEU A 94 -11.18 -16.51 -12.77
CA LEU A 94 -9.94 -16.82 -13.47
C LEU A 94 -9.81 -18.32 -13.76
N GLN A 95 -10.17 -19.16 -12.80
CA GLN A 95 -10.13 -20.62 -12.95
C GLN A 95 -11.12 -21.11 -14.01
N ALA A 96 -12.29 -20.48 -14.09
CA ALA A 96 -13.31 -20.82 -15.09
C ALA A 96 -12.83 -20.53 -16.52
N GLY A 97 -11.86 -19.61 -16.69
CA GLY A 97 -11.25 -19.30 -17.98
C GLY A 97 -10.15 -20.27 -18.43
N ILE A 98 -9.77 -21.19 -17.56
CA ILE A 98 -8.78 -22.23 -17.88
C ILE A 98 -9.48 -23.46 -18.45
#